data_f148644ce9f587bffa23fc32b90a431f
#
_entry.id   f148644ce9f587bffa23fc32b90a431f
#
_cell.length_a   1.000
_cell.length_b   1.000
_cell.length_c   1.000
_cell.angle_alpha   90.00
_cell.angle_beta   90.00
_cell.angle_gamma   90.00
#
_symmetry.space_group_name_H-M   'P 1'
#
loop_
_entity.id
_entity.type
_entity.pdbx_description
1 polymer ?
#
loop_
_entity_poly.entity_id
_entity_poly.type
_entity_poly.pdbx_seq_one_letter_code
_entity_poly.pdbx_strand_id
1 'polypeptide(L)'
;MTSSKNNSQLVAIVDDDRSVQSALKDLMESAGLSALSFGSAEEFLESDQQNQTAWLVTDIRMPGMSGLELQAKLKSQGSRIPIIFITARPDAKTKMEAMKAGAVEFLSKPFDDEVLLEKVLIALTG
;
A
#
# COMPACT_ATOMS: atom_id res chain seq x y z
N MET A 1 -6.75 3.82 27.71
CA MET A 1 -6.72 3.70 27.15
C MET A 1 -6.83 3.45 26.35
N THR A 2 -6.64 3.36 26.28
CA THR A 2 -6.58 3.13 25.47
C THR A 2 -6.89 3.03 24.59
N SER A 3 -7.10 2.60 24.67
CA SER A 3 -7.63 2.37 23.57
C SER A 3 -7.31 2.93 22.39
N SER A 4 -6.89 3.71 22.29
CA SER A 4 -6.58 4.37 21.14
C SER A 4 -5.66 3.66 20.26
N LYS A 5 -4.91 2.80 20.70
CA LYS A 5 -3.99 2.24 19.88
C LYS A 5 -4.49 1.37 18.89
N ASN A 6 -5.53 0.81 19.09
CA ASN A 6 -6.03 -0.06 18.11
C ASN A 6 -6.33 0.62 16.89
N ASN A 7 -6.64 1.85 16.92
CA ASN A 7 -6.93 2.51 15.72
C ASN A 7 -5.70 2.96 15.09
N SER A 8 -4.59 2.59 15.56
CA SER A 8 -3.37 2.98 14.93
C SER A 8 -3.08 2.18 13.69
N GLN A 9 -4.00 1.35 13.24
CA GLN A 9 -3.74 0.62 12.00
C GLN A 9 -3.96 1.54 10.82
N LEU A 10 -2.87 2.09 10.33
CA LEU A 10 -2.88 3.07 9.24
C LEU A 10 -2.46 2.41 7.94
N VAL A 11 -3.30 2.57 6.91
CA VAL A 11 -2.97 2.11 5.57
C VAL A 11 -2.51 3.32 4.77
N ALA A 12 -1.32 3.27 4.22
CA ALA A 12 -0.84 4.30 3.32
C ALA A 12 -1.14 3.88 1.89
N ILE A 13 -1.67 4.80 1.10
CA ILE A 13 -2.03 4.54 -0.28
C ILE A 13 -1.18 5.44 -1.15
N VAL A 14 -0.44 4.86 -2.09
CA VAL A 14 0.42 5.62 -2.99
C VAL A 14 -0.02 5.34 -4.42
N ASP A 15 -0.55 6.35 -5.09
CA ASP A 15 -1.03 6.22 -6.46
C ASP A 15 -1.13 7.64 -7.02
N ASP A 16 -0.70 7.83 -8.26
CA ASP A 16 -0.75 9.16 -8.86
C ASP A 16 -2.14 9.51 -9.41
N ASP A 17 -3.07 8.56 -9.39
CA ASP A 17 -4.43 8.80 -9.85
C ASP A 17 -5.32 9.13 -8.65
N ARG A 18 -5.85 10.35 -8.61
CA ARG A 18 -6.67 10.79 -7.49
C ARG A 18 -7.93 9.98 -7.29
N SER A 19 -8.55 9.51 -8.37
CA SER A 19 -9.77 8.73 -8.22
C SER A 19 -9.47 7.38 -7.59
N VAL A 20 -8.32 6.80 -7.89
CA VAL A 20 -7.91 5.54 -7.26
C VAL A 20 -7.60 5.79 -5.78
N GLN A 21 -6.92 6.89 -5.47
CA GLN A 21 -6.63 7.25 -4.08
C GLN A 21 -7.92 7.35 -3.27
N SER A 22 -8.92 8.06 -3.81
CA SER A 22 -10.18 8.25 -3.12
C SER A 22 -10.93 6.94 -2.92
N ALA A 23 -10.96 6.11 -3.96
CA ALA A 23 -11.66 4.84 -3.88
C ALA A 23 -11.02 3.92 -2.84
N LEU A 24 -9.70 3.86 -2.82
CA LEU A 24 -9.00 3.01 -1.86
C LEU A 24 -9.16 3.54 -0.45
N LYS A 25 -9.09 4.85 -0.29
CA LYS A 25 -9.25 5.44 1.04
C LYS A 25 -10.64 5.16 1.59
N ASP A 26 -11.67 5.39 0.77
CA ASP A 26 -13.04 5.12 1.19
C ASP A 26 -13.21 3.65 1.56
N LEU A 27 -12.63 2.76 0.78
CA LEU A 27 -12.74 1.35 1.03
C LEU A 27 -12.10 0.98 2.38
N MET A 28 -10.92 1.49 2.66
CA MET A 28 -10.24 1.20 3.93
C MET A 28 -11.03 1.76 5.10
N GLU A 29 -11.54 2.98 4.96
CA GLU A 29 -12.29 3.61 6.04
C GLU A 29 -13.60 2.88 6.29
N SER A 30 -14.21 2.33 5.24
CA SER A 30 -15.44 1.57 5.42
C SER A 30 -15.21 0.31 6.25
N ALA A 31 -13.98 -0.16 6.30
CA ALA A 31 -13.62 -1.33 7.10
C ALA A 31 -13.10 -0.95 8.49
N GLY A 32 -13.18 0.32 8.85
CA GLY A 32 -12.73 0.76 10.17
C GLY A 32 -11.26 1.07 10.26
N LEU A 33 -10.56 1.13 9.13
CA LEU A 33 -9.13 1.42 9.13
C LEU A 33 -8.90 2.89 8.84
N SER A 34 -7.80 3.42 9.34
CA SER A 34 -7.38 4.76 8.98
C SER A 34 -6.58 4.69 7.69
N ALA A 35 -6.73 5.68 6.82
CA ALA A 35 -6.02 5.68 5.55
C ALA A 35 -5.53 7.07 5.19
N LEU A 36 -4.32 7.14 4.65
CA LEU A 36 -3.77 8.37 4.11
C LEU A 36 -3.32 8.08 2.69
N SER A 37 -3.58 9.01 1.79
CA SER A 37 -3.19 8.84 0.39
C SER A 37 -2.09 9.82 0.03
N PHE A 38 -1.21 9.36 -0.85
CA PHE A 38 -0.09 10.13 -1.36
C PHE A 38 -0.06 10.01 -2.87
N GLY A 39 0.28 11.08 -3.55
CA GLY A 39 0.29 11.09 -5.00
C GLY A 39 1.57 10.58 -5.62
N SER A 40 2.59 10.29 -4.82
CA SER A 40 3.85 9.76 -5.33
C SER A 40 4.58 9.03 -4.23
N ALA A 41 5.53 8.20 -4.63
CA ALA A 41 6.39 7.48 -3.68
C ALA A 41 7.23 8.47 -2.88
N GLU A 42 7.71 9.51 -3.56
CA GLU A 42 8.53 10.53 -2.91
C GLU A 42 7.75 11.22 -1.79
N GLU A 43 6.48 11.52 -2.05
CA GLU A 43 5.64 12.17 -1.08
C GLU A 43 5.49 11.31 0.19
N PHE A 44 5.28 10.01 -0.02
CA PHE A 44 5.18 9.10 1.12
C PHE A 44 6.49 9.05 1.89
N LEU A 45 7.62 8.96 1.18
CA LEU A 45 8.92 8.85 1.85
C LEU A 45 9.27 10.12 2.63
N GLU A 46 8.80 11.27 2.17
CA GLU A 46 9.07 12.53 2.85
C GLU A 46 8.12 12.78 4.01
N SER A 47 7.05 12.01 4.11
CA SER A 47 6.09 12.21 5.16
C SER A 47 6.60 11.63 6.47
N ASP A 48 5.99 12.03 7.58
CA ASP A 48 6.34 11.50 8.88
C ASP A 48 5.55 10.23 9.19
N GLN A 49 4.87 9.66 8.19
CA GLN A 49 3.93 8.60 8.44
C GLN A 49 4.49 7.20 8.29
N GLN A 50 5.75 7.07 7.85
CA GLN A 50 6.30 5.74 7.61
C GLN A 50 6.25 4.86 8.84
N ASN A 51 6.64 5.40 9.99
CA ASN A 51 6.70 4.59 11.20
C ASN A 51 5.33 4.20 11.74
N GLN A 52 4.29 4.90 11.28
CA GLN A 52 2.93 4.62 11.74
C GLN A 52 2.15 3.79 10.74
N THR A 53 2.73 3.51 9.58
CA THR A 53 2.05 2.78 8.52
C THR A 53 2.09 1.28 8.80
N ALA A 54 0.90 0.69 8.93
CA ALA A 54 0.78 -0.75 9.12
C ALA A 54 0.77 -1.49 7.80
N TRP A 55 0.31 -0.82 6.73
CA TRP A 55 0.19 -1.40 5.40
C TRP A 55 0.44 -0.37 4.33
N LEU A 56 1.04 -0.78 3.25
CA LEU A 56 1.25 0.09 2.10
C LEU A 56 0.58 -0.53 0.88
N VAL A 57 -0.31 0.22 0.26
CA VAL A 57 -0.94 -0.18 -1.00
C VAL A 57 -0.42 0.80 -2.04
N THR A 58 0.29 0.32 -3.05
CA THR A 58 0.93 1.21 -4.01
C THR A 58 0.79 0.71 -5.44
N ASP A 59 0.69 1.66 -6.36
CA ASP A 59 0.80 1.36 -7.78
C ASP A 59 2.26 1.07 -8.12
N ILE A 60 2.49 0.45 -9.25
CA ILE A 60 3.83 0.16 -9.75
C ILE A 60 4.33 1.31 -10.60
N ARG A 61 3.54 1.73 -11.59
CA ARG A 61 3.99 2.73 -12.56
C ARG A 61 3.49 4.10 -12.20
N MET A 62 4.40 4.93 -11.76
CA MET A 62 4.11 6.30 -11.37
C MET A 62 5.22 7.20 -11.88
N PRO A 63 4.93 8.47 -12.15
CA PRO A 63 5.99 9.40 -12.50
C PRO A 63 7.01 9.48 -11.36
N GLY A 64 8.27 9.58 -11.71
CA GLY A 64 9.32 9.60 -10.69
C GLY A 64 9.61 8.20 -10.20
N MET A 65 9.62 8.01 -8.90
CA MET A 65 9.93 6.71 -8.33
C MET A 65 8.78 5.72 -8.55
N SER A 66 9.09 4.54 -9.05
CA SER A 66 8.09 3.49 -9.24
C SER A 66 7.78 2.79 -7.94
N GLY A 67 6.71 1.98 -7.94
CA GLY A 67 6.38 1.18 -6.76
C GLY A 67 7.46 0.18 -6.41
N LEU A 68 8.12 -0.40 -7.42
CA LEU A 68 9.21 -1.34 -7.14
C LEU A 68 10.42 -0.62 -6.53
N GLU A 69 10.69 0.59 -6.99
CA GLU A 69 11.76 1.38 -6.41
C GLU A 69 11.44 1.79 -4.98
N LEU A 70 10.18 2.10 -4.72
CA LEU A 70 9.74 2.41 -3.37
C LEU A 70 9.94 1.19 -2.46
N GLN A 71 9.56 0.02 -2.93
CA GLN A 71 9.76 -1.22 -2.18
C GLN A 71 11.23 -1.42 -1.85
N ALA A 72 12.10 -1.24 -2.84
CA ALA A 72 13.53 -1.40 -2.64
C ALA A 72 14.07 -0.40 -1.64
N LYS A 73 13.59 0.85 -1.71
CA LYS A 73 14.03 1.89 -0.81
C LYS A 73 13.65 1.59 0.63
N LEU A 74 12.40 1.19 0.84
CA LEU A 74 11.94 0.84 2.17
C LEU A 74 12.72 -0.33 2.73
N LYS A 75 12.97 -1.34 1.90
CA LYS A 75 13.73 -2.50 2.33
C LYS A 75 15.15 -2.11 2.71
N SER A 76 15.77 -1.21 1.96
CA SER A 76 17.12 -0.76 2.26
C SER A 76 17.20 0.02 3.57
N GLN A 77 16.08 0.57 4.02
CA GLN A 77 15.99 1.28 5.29
C GLN A 77 15.62 0.36 6.45
N GLY A 78 15.49 -0.91 6.20
CA GLY A 78 15.10 -1.87 7.23
C GLY A 78 13.63 -1.89 7.53
N SER A 79 12.82 -1.26 6.70
CA SER A 79 11.37 -1.24 6.91
C SER A 79 10.78 -2.62 6.69
N ARG A 80 9.80 -2.97 7.50
CA ARG A 80 9.08 -4.23 7.35
C ARG A 80 7.62 -4.00 7.03
N ILE A 81 7.28 -2.84 6.51
CA ILE A 81 5.90 -2.53 6.14
C ILE A 81 5.46 -3.50 5.07
N PRO A 82 4.35 -4.24 5.29
CA PRO A 82 3.82 -5.12 4.26
C PRO A 82 3.31 -4.30 3.08
N ILE A 83 3.56 -4.76 1.86
CA ILE A 83 3.21 -4.03 0.65
C ILE A 83 2.29 -4.85 -0.23
N ILE A 84 1.20 -4.23 -0.66
CA ILE A 84 0.32 -4.78 -1.68
C ILE A 84 0.46 -3.87 -2.90
N PHE A 85 0.77 -4.47 -4.05
CA PHE A 85 0.85 -3.70 -5.29
C PHE A 85 -0.47 -3.82 -6.05
N ILE A 86 -0.90 -2.72 -6.65
CA ILE A 86 -2.06 -2.68 -7.52
C ILE A 86 -1.63 -1.98 -8.80
N THR A 87 -1.81 -2.61 -9.95
CA THR A 87 -1.36 -2.02 -11.19
C THR A 87 -2.36 -2.25 -12.32
N ALA A 88 -2.47 -1.26 -13.22
CA ALA A 88 -3.31 -1.39 -14.39
C ALA A 88 -2.64 -2.25 -15.47
N ARG A 89 -1.34 -2.44 -15.38
CA ARG A 89 -0.59 -3.19 -16.37
C ARG A 89 0.25 -4.27 -15.72
N PRO A 90 -0.40 -5.34 -15.29
CA PRO A 90 0.33 -6.43 -14.66
C PRO A 90 1.13 -7.16 -15.73
N ASP A 91 2.37 -7.48 -15.40
CA ASP A 91 3.14 -8.36 -16.26
C ASP A 91 3.91 -9.33 -15.37
N ALA A 92 4.21 -10.50 -15.92
CA ALA A 92 4.75 -11.60 -15.14
C ALA A 92 6.11 -11.27 -14.53
N LYS A 93 6.92 -10.52 -15.23
CA LYS A 93 8.24 -10.17 -14.74
C LYS A 93 8.16 -9.25 -13.55
N THR A 94 7.34 -8.20 -13.65
CA THR A 94 7.16 -7.25 -12.56
C THR A 94 6.57 -7.93 -11.33
N LYS A 95 5.58 -8.80 -11.56
CA LYS A 95 4.96 -9.53 -10.46
C LYS A 95 6.01 -10.40 -9.76
N MET A 96 6.81 -11.10 -10.54
CA MET A 96 7.83 -11.96 -9.98
C MET A 96 8.83 -11.15 -9.15
N GLU A 97 9.25 -10.00 -9.65
CA GLU A 97 10.19 -9.16 -8.92
C GLU A 97 9.59 -8.65 -7.61
N ALA A 98 8.34 -8.22 -7.65
CA ALA A 98 7.66 -7.70 -6.47
C ALA A 98 7.50 -8.78 -5.41
N MET A 99 7.04 -9.96 -5.81
CA MET A 99 6.80 -11.04 -4.86
C MET A 99 8.12 -11.59 -4.32
N LYS A 100 9.14 -11.66 -5.16
CA LYS A 100 10.44 -12.13 -4.73
C LYS A 100 11.06 -11.18 -3.71
N ALA A 101 10.78 -9.90 -3.84
CA ALA A 101 11.27 -8.91 -2.89
C ALA A 101 10.40 -8.79 -1.64
N GLY A 102 9.37 -9.61 -1.51
CA GLY A 102 8.61 -9.70 -0.28
C GLY A 102 7.23 -9.09 -0.29
N ALA A 103 6.71 -8.69 -1.45
CA ALA A 103 5.35 -8.15 -1.50
C ALA A 103 4.36 -9.19 -1.00
N VAL A 104 3.34 -8.72 -0.30
CA VAL A 104 2.32 -9.62 0.22
C VAL A 104 1.37 -10.05 -0.88
N GLU A 105 1.05 -9.11 -1.79
CA GLU A 105 0.10 -9.41 -2.84
C GLU A 105 0.35 -8.50 -4.03
N PHE A 106 -0.16 -8.90 -5.19
CA PHE A 106 0.00 -8.16 -6.43
C PHE A 106 -1.31 -8.30 -7.19
N LEU A 107 -2.07 -7.22 -7.27
CA LEU A 107 -3.40 -7.24 -7.86
C LEU A 107 -3.45 -6.35 -9.08
N SER A 108 -4.32 -6.68 -10.03
CA SER A 108 -4.50 -5.85 -11.22
C SER A 108 -5.71 -4.95 -11.04
N LYS A 109 -5.67 -3.79 -11.67
CA LYS A 109 -6.82 -2.89 -11.74
C LYS A 109 -7.68 -3.31 -12.94
N PRO A 110 -8.97 -3.20 -12.83
CA PRO A 110 -9.71 -2.86 -11.63
C PRO A 110 -9.67 -4.02 -10.64
N PHE A 111 -9.54 -3.67 -9.36
CA PHE A 111 -9.44 -4.70 -8.33
C PHE A 111 -10.82 -4.98 -7.74
N ASP A 112 -10.95 -6.14 -7.13
CA ASP A 112 -12.17 -6.51 -6.42
C ASP A 112 -12.02 -5.98 -5.00
N ASP A 113 -12.97 -5.14 -4.57
CA ASP A 113 -12.91 -4.51 -3.25
C ASP A 113 -12.86 -5.53 -2.13
N GLU A 114 -13.65 -6.59 -2.25
CA GLU A 114 -13.71 -7.60 -1.21
C GLU A 114 -12.40 -8.37 -1.10
N VAL A 115 -11.80 -8.68 -2.24
CA VAL A 115 -10.53 -9.39 -2.26
C VAL A 115 -9.44 -8.54 -1.62
N LEU A 116 -9.40 -7.25 -1.97
CA LEU A 116 -8.39 -6.36 -1.42
C LEU A 116 -8.55 -6.23 0.09
N LEU A 117 -9.78 -5.99 0.55
CA LEU A 117 -10.01 -5.86 1.99
C LEU A 117 -9.66 -7.14 2.72
N GLU A 118 -9.98 -8.28 2.15
CA GLU A 118 -9.66 -9.55 2.76
C GLU A 118 -8.14 -9.68 2.95
N LYS A 119 -7.36 -9.32 1.92
CA LYS A 119 -5.91 -9.43 2.01
C LYS A 119 -5.35 -8.50 3.09
N VAL A 120 -5.84 -7.27 3.15
CA VAL A 120 -5.38 -6.32 4.13
C VAL A 120 -5.74 -6.80 5.54
N LEU A 121 -6.99 -7.22 5.75
CA LEU A 121 -7.44 -7.61 7.08
C LEU A 121 -6.75 -8.87 7.59
N ILE A 122 -6.54 -9.84 6.72
CA ILE A 122 -5.85 -11.06 7.12
C ILE A 122 -4.45 -10.74 7.60
N ALA A 123 -3.75 -9.90 6.89
CA ALA A 123 -2.38 -9.60 7.26
C ALA A 123 -2.30 -8.75 8.52
N LEU A 124 -3.30 -7.91 8.77
CA LEU A 124 -3.31 -7.13 10.01
C LEU A 124 -3.61 -7.98 11.23
N THR A 125 -4.31 -9.10 11.04
CA THR A 125 -4.67 -9.97 12.15
C THR A 125 -3.75 -11.16 12.28
N GLY A 126 -3.03 -11.45 11.24
CA GLY A 126 -2.13 -12.59 11.23
C GLY A 126 -0.72 -12.20 11.52
#